data_2d208102933acf7d0caee23ba24795fe
#
_entry.id   2d208102933acf7d0caee23ba24795fe
#
_cell.length_a   1.000
_cell.length_b   1.000
_cell.length_c   1.000
_cell.angle_alpha   90.00
_cell.angle_beta   90.00
_cell.angle_gamma   90.00
#
_symmetry.space_group_name_H-M   'P 1'
#
loop_
_entity.id
_entity.type
_entity.pdbx_description
1 polymer ?
#
loop_
_entity_poly.entity_id
_entity_poly.type
_entity_poly.pdbx_seq_one_letter_code
_entity_poly.pdbx_strand_id
1 'polypeptide(L)'
;IFINMKKLFLSLFIVASLCFNLRADEGMWIPMLLQNNEQDMQEMGMNITAEDIYSINHSSMKDAVVLFDGGCTGEIVSNQGLLLTNHHCGFDWIQYHSTVEHDYLTHGFWAMSKEEELPCPGISAVMLKSMEDVTERVLEGVTKETSNDERAEIVTENIKKIKEEAENNSDYQVVIKSFYHGNKYYMIYNEVFKDVRLVGAPPSNIGKFGGDTDNWVWPRHTGDFSIFRIYVSPDGKAADYSEDNVPYKPNYHFSISLKGANEGDFTFVFGYPARTNEYLPAVAVNQEANVIYPISVDLRGKILDIYNKYQEKDPKVRIQYASKHAGLGNGWKKWMGVIEGINNFKGIEKKKQFDKEFTDWALKSRQRGAYVSLIKDFGKVYEEYEPYRLATTYLSETALQIEILTFAANFNKLSQVTKETPQEEIDKLIANAKEATKVFFKDYHQPIDEEVAAMVLQEYINNQPAD
;
A
#
# COMPACT_ATOMS: atom_id res chain seq x y z
N ILE A 1 57.17 -25.69 -0.73
CA ILE A 1 55.92 -25.76 -1.46
C ILE A 1 54.73 -26.06 -0.51
N PHE A 2 54.85 -26.99 0.46
CA PHE A 2 53.76 -27.37 1.40
C PHE A 2 53.39 -26.27 2.42
N ILE A 3 54.27 -25.34 2.74
CA ILE A 3 53.98 -24.23 3.69
C ILE A 3 53.12 -23.16 3.02
N ASN A 4 53.21 -22.95 1.74
CA ASN A 4 52.38 -21.97 1.01
C ASN A 4 50.96 -22.46 0.78
N MET A 5 50.73 -23.75 0.59
CA MET A 5 49.41 -24.33 0.45
C MET A 5 48.56 -24.19 1.75
N LYS A 6 49.16 -24.45 2.93
CA LYS A 6 48.45 -24.26 4.20
C LYS A 6 48.07 -22.81 4.45
N LYS A 7 48.92 -21.85 4.09
CA LYS A 7 48.62 -20.42 4.18
C LYS A 7 47.54 -20.01 3.16
N LEU A 8 47.58 -20.57 1.97
CA LEU A 8 46.54 -20.34 0.95
C LEU A 8 45.19 -20.92 1.38
N PHE A 9 45.17 -22.16 1.94
CA PHE A 9 43.95 -22.75 2.48
C PHE A 9 43.43 -22.00 3.72
N LEU A 10 44.30 -21.52 4.59
CA LEU A 10 43.88 -20.70 5.73
C LEU A 10 43.34 -19.34 5.30
N SER A 11 43.92 -18.73 4.27
CA SER A 11 43.42 -17.47 3.70
C SER A 11 42.11 -17.66 2.96
N LEU A 12 41.92 -18.75 2.23
CA LEU A 12 40.62 -19.11 1.60
C LEU A 12 39.54 -19.43 2.64
N PHE A 13 39.92 -20.07 3.77
CA PHE A 13 38.99 -20.37 4.84
C PHE A 13 38.60 -19.10 5.62
N ILE A 14 39.54 -18.17 5.81
CA ILE A 14 39.24 -16.85 6.40
C ILE A 14 38.37 -16.00 5.47
N VAL A 15 38.63 -16.00 4.16
CA VAL A 15 37.77 -15.31 3.17
C VAL A 15 36.39 -15.97 3.04
N ALA A 16 36.32 -17.30 3.11
CA ALA A 16 35.04 -18.02 3.14
C ALA A 16 34.26 -17.83 4.47
N SER A 17 34.97 -17.58 5.58
CA SER A 17 34.34 -17.26 6.87
C SER A 17 33.91 -15.79 6.99
N LEU A 18 34.44 -14.91 6.12
CA LEU A 18 34.04 -13.50 6.02
C LEU A 18 32.85 -13.27 5.05
N CYS A 19 32.41 -14.31 4.37
CA CYS A 19 31.06 -14.31 3.75
C CYS A 19 30.01 -14.48 4.86
N PHE A 20 30.06 -13.63 5.88
CA PHE A 20 28.90 -13.47 6.78
C PHE A 20 27.74 -13.01 5.94
N ASN A 21 26.75 -13.85 5.92
CA ASN A 21 25.44 -13.59 5.40
C ASN A 21 24.99 -12.18 5.87
N LEU A 22 25.11 -11.19 5.01
CA LEU A 22 24.35 -9.95 5.08
C LEU A 22 22.89 -10.36 4.86
N ARG A 23 22.25 -10.88 5.90
CA ARG A 23 20.82 -11.09 5.94
C ARG A 23 20.24 -9.80 6.48
N ALA A 24 19.47 -9.12 5.66
CA ALA A 24 18.47 -8.20 6.20
C ALA A 24 17.54 -9.05 7.08
N ASP A 25 17.27 -8.60 8.28
CA ASP A 25 16.26 -9.26 9.10
C ASP A 25 14.88 -9.09 8.49
N GLU A 26 14.16 -10.20 8.44
CA GLU A 26 12.85 -10.28 7.83
C GLU A 26 11.77 -9.68 8.76
N GLY A 27 10.68 -9.22 8.15
CA GLY A 27 9.47 -8.79 8.84
C GLY A 27 9.25 -7.28 8.79
N MET A 28 8.04 -6.90 9.20
CA MET A 28 7.62 -5.50 9.37
C MET A 28 7.36 -5.28 10.84
N TRP A 29 8.23 -4.51 11.49
CA TRP A 29 8.16 -4.30 12.92
C TRP A 29 7.24 -3.14 13.27
N ILE A 30 6.38 -3.36 14.26
CA ILE A 30 5.45 -2.33 14.73
C ILE A 30 6.24 -1.29 15.54
N PRO A 31 6.18 0.01 15.19
CA PRO A 31 7.00 1.05 15.84
C PRO A 31 6.85 1.07 17.37
N MET A 32 5.64 0.89 17.89
CA MET A 32 5.35 0.84 19.33
C MET A 32 6.10 -0.31 20.05
N LEU A 33 6.45 -1.39 19.35
CA LEU A 33 7.10 -2.57 19.90
C LEU A 33 8.61 -2.62 19.58
N LEU A 34 9.16 -1.56 18.98
CA LEU A 34 10.53 -1.54 18.47
C LEU A 34 11.59 -1.75 19.55
N GLN A 35 11.31 -1.42 20.80
CA GLN A 35 12.19 -1.73 21.94
C GLN A 35 12.54 -3.21 22.05
N ASN A 36 11.68 -4.11 21.58
CA ASN A 36 11.93 -5.54 21.59
C ASN A 36 13.05 -5.96 20.60
N ASN A 37 13.30 -5.15 19.59
CA ASN A 37 14.28 -5.38 18.53
C ASN A 37 15.48 -4.43 18.62
N GLU A 38 15.50 -3.50 19.58
CA GLU A 38 16.52 -2.44 19.68
C GLU A 38 17.93 -3.00 19.80
N GLN A 39 18.12 -4.05 20.62
CA GLN A 39 19.41 -4.67 20.78
C GLN A 39 19.94 -5.27 19.47
N ASP A 40 19.10 -6.01 18.74
CA ASP A 40 19.47 -6.62 17.47
C ASP A 40 19.83 -5.53 16.42
N MET A 41 19.04 -4.44 16.38
CA MET A 41 19.31 -3.29 15.52
C MET A 41 20.63 -2.61 15.87
N GLN A 42 20.96 -2.47 17.16
CA GLN A 42 22.23 -1.90 17.62
C GLN A 42 23.41 -2.82 17.29
N GLU A 43 23.25 -4.13 17.39
CA GLU A 43 24.27 -5.11 16.98
C GLU A 43 24.54 -5.05 15.46
N MET A 44 23.54 -4.67 14.65
CA MET A 44 23.69 -4.40 13.22
C MET A 44 24.29 -3.00 12.92
N GLY A 45 24.51 -2.16 13.91
CA GLY A 45 25.15 -0.85 13.76
C GLY A 45 24.22 0.35 13.94
N MET A 46 22.98 0.18 14.42
CA MET A 46 22.10 1.30 14.75
C MET A 46 22.69 2.12 15.91
N ASN A 47 22.80 3.45 15.72
CA ASN A 47 23.36 4.37 16.72
C ASN A 47 22.29 5.26 17.38
N ILE A 48 21.03 5.07 17.06
CA ILE A 48 19.88 5.72 17.68
C ILE A 48 19.09 4.71 18.52
N THR A 49 18.12 5.18 19.29
CA THR A 49 17.28 4.32 20.13
C THR A 49 15.90 4.09 19.50
N ALA A 50 15.18 3.10 20.01
CA ALA A 50 13.77 2.89 19.65
C ALA A 50 12.91 4.13 19.98
N GLU A 51 13.21 4.86 21.06
CA GLU A 51 12.56 6.12 21.45
C GLU A 51 12.83 7.27 20.47
N ASP A 52 13.99 7.32 19.82
CA ASP A 52 14.28 8.31 18.76
C ASP A 52 13.41 8.05 17.51
N ILE A 53 13.03 6.79 17.27
CA ILE A 53 12.18 6.39 16.15
C ILE A 53 10.70 6.57 16.48
N TYR A 54 10.27 6.09 17.65
CA TYR A 54 8.89 6.17 18.11
C TYR A 54 8.82 6.53 19.59
N SER A 55 8.33 7.72 19.90
CA SER A 55 7.99 8.16 21.25
C SER A 55 6.62 8.82 21.31
N ILE A 56 5.93 8.64 22.42
CA ILE A 56 4.71 9.38 22.77
C ILE A 56 5.01 10.50 23.78
N ASN A 57 6.22 10.53 24.35
CA ASN A 57 6.63 11.46 25.41
C ASN A 57 7.36 12.70 24.86
N HIS A 58 8.00 12.57 23.71
CA HIS A 58 8.71 13.65 23.03
C HIS A 58 8.66 13.46 21.51
N SER A 59 9.11 14.47 20.77
CA SER A 59 9.18 14.40 19.31
C SER A 59 10.18 13.35 18.86
N SER A 60 9.81 12.53 17.90
CA SER A 60 10.60 11.44 17.35
C SER A 60 10.41 11.34 15.84
N MET A 61 11.12 10.43 15.17
CA MET A 61 11.04 10.24 13.72
C MET A 61 9.59 10.03 13.21
N LYS A 62 8.71 9.39 14.03
CA LYS A 62 7.30 9.20 13.65
C LYS A 62 6.57 10.50 13.32
N ASP A 63 7.00 11.64 13.91
CA ASP A 63 6.36 12.94 13.72
C ASP A 63 6.76 13.61 12.37
N ALA A 64 7.65 12.98 11.62
CA ALA A 64 8.01 13.39 10.26
C ALA A 64 7.59 12.40 9.19
N VAL A 65 6.96 11.27 9.54
CA VAL A 65 6.50 10.24 8.59
C VAL A 65 4.98 10.29 8.51
N VAL A 66 4.46 10.40 7.30
CA VAL A 66 3.01 10.47 7.05
C VAL A 66 2.54 9.36 6.11
N LEU A 67 1.33 8.88 6.33
CA LEU A 67 0.59 8.15 5.31
C LEU A 67 0.06 9.17 4.31
N PHE A 68 0.62 9.17 3.12
CA PHE A 68 0.29 10.08 2.04
C PHE A 68 -0.78 9.47 1.15
N ASP A 69 -1.86 10.22 0.94
CA ASP A 69 -2.99 9.87 0.07
C ASP A 69 -3.54 8.44 0.27
N GLY A 70 -3.55 8.01 1.54
CA GLY A 70 -4.12 6.73 1.96
C GLY A 70 -3.36 5.46 1.55
N GLY A 71 -2.25 5.56 0.80
CA GLY A 71 -1.55 4.39 0.25
C GLY A 71 -0.03 4.46 0.25
N CYS A 72 0.55 5.64 0.31
CA CYS A 72 1.99 5.85 0.21
C CYS A 72 2.59 6.37 1.52
N THR A 73 3.91 6.34 1.61
CA THR A 73 4.65 7.03 2.67
C THR A 73 5.19 8.35 2.13
N GLY A 74 5.11 9.40 2.96
CA GLY A 74 5.81 10.66 2.73
C GLY A 74 6.60 11.04 3.97
N GLU A 75 7.66 11.83 3.78
CA GLU A 75 8.49 12.35 4.85
C GLU A 75 8.59 13.86 4.82
N ILE A 76 8.46 14.47 6.01
CA ILE A 76 8.60 15.92 6.19
C ILE A 76 10.08 16.24 6.33
N VAL A 77 10.60 17.10 5.44
CA VAL A 77 12.03 17.41 5.32
C VAL A 77 12.38 18.88 5.58
N SER A 78 11.42 19.67 6.05
CA SER A 78 11.68 21.07 6.41
C SER A 78 10.81 21.55 7.57
N ASN A 79 11.25 22.63 8.20
CA ASN A 79 10.48 23.33 9.23
C ASN A 79 9.27 24.14 8.69
N GLN A 80 8.95 23.98 7.41
CA GLN A 80 7.81 24.60 6.73
C GLN A 80 6.94 23.56 6.01
N GLY A 81 6.88 22.34 6.55
CA GLY A 81 5.96 21.30 6.08
C GLY A 81 6.24 20.77 4.66
N LEU A 82 7.47 20.97 4.12
CA LEU A 82 7.85 20.39 2.83
C LEU A 82 7.92 18.87 2.98
N LEU A 83 7.22 18.17 2.11
CA LEU A 83 7.03 16.73 2.15
C LEU A 83 7.55 16.10 0.87
N LEU A 84 8.41 15.09 0.99
CA LEU A 84 8.86 14.26 -0.11
C LEU A 84 8.04 12.96 -0.15
N THR A 85 7.76 12.46 -1.35
CA THR A 85 7.21 11.13 -1.60
C THR A 85 7.62 10.67 -2.99
N ASN A 86 7.18 9.48 -3.41
CA ASN A 86 7.46 8.98 -4.74
C ASN A 86 6.69 9.76 -5.83
N HIS A 87 7.23 9.79 -7.05
CA HIS A 87 6.55 10.34 -8.22
C HIS A 87 5.25 9.57 -8.50
N HIS A 88 5.29 8.24 -8.42
CA HIS A 88 4.10 7.43 -8.64
C HIS A 88 3.02 7.64 -7.57
N CYS A 89 3.38 8.08 -6.36
CA CYS A 89 2.42 8.44 -5.31
C CYS A 89 1.75 9.80 -5.56
N GLY A 90 2.46 10.73 -6.18
CA GLY A 90 1.92 12.03 -6.60
C GLY A 90 1.31 12.04 -8.00
N PHE A 91 1.31 10.91 -8.71
CA PHE A 91 1.02 10.87 -10.15
C PHE A 91 -0.40 11.32 -10.49
N ASP A 92 -1.39 10.95 -9.69
CA ASP A 92 -2.78 11.35 -9.85
C ASP A 92 -2.94 12.88 -9.75
N TRP A 93 -2.19 13.52 -8.86
CA TRP A 93 -2.23 14.96 -8.66
C TRP A 93 -1.47 15.71 -9.73
N ILE A 94 -0.35 15.15 -10.24
CA ILE A 94 0.34 15.68 -11.41
C ILE A 94 -0.59 15.62 -12.63
N GLN A 95 -1.30 14.51 -12.84
CA GLN A 95 -2.31 14.38 -13.88
C GLN A 95 -3.47 15.35 -13.68
N TYR A 96 -3.99 15.47 -12.46
CA TYR A 96 -5.13 16.34 -12.14
C TYR A 96 -4.90 17.78 -12.60
N HIS A 97 -3.66 18.27 -12.47
CA HIS A 97 -3.26 19.62 -12.90
C HIS A 97 -2.77 19.68 -14.34
N SER A 98 -2.62 18.55 -15.04
CA SER A 98 -2.17 18.53 -16.42
C SER A 98 -3.30 18.81 -17.40
N THR A 99 -2.99 19.63 -18.43
CA THR A 99 -3.81 19.86 -19.61
C THR A 99 -2.94 19.70 -20.86
N VAL A 100 -3.53 19.78 -22.04
CA VAL A 100 -2.75 19.75 -23.29
C VAL A 100 -1.79 20.95 -23.37
N GLU A 101 -2.21 22.12 -22.86
CA GLU A 101 -1.43 23.35 -22.84
C GLU A 101 -0.36 23.35 -21.70
N HIS A 102 -0.64 22.66 -20.60
CA HIS A 102 0.21 22.56 -19.42
C HIS A 102 0.41 21.09 -19.06
N ASP A 103 1.18 20.38 -19.85
CA ASP A 103 1.43 18.95 -19.69
C ASP A 103 2.52 18.69 -18.63
N TYR A 104 2.14 18.79 -17.36
CA TYR A 104 3.04 18.56 -16.24
C TYR A 104 3.53 17.10 -16.13
N LEU A 105 2.78 16.13 -16.68
CA LEU A 105 3.25 14.75 -16.80
C LEU A 105 4.49 14.65 -17.69
N THR A 106 4.47 15.34 -18.85
CA THR A 106 5.58 15.30 -19.81
C THR A 106 6.72 16.23 -19.43
N HIS A 107 6.42 17.43 -18.92
CA HIS A 107 7.41 18.50 -18.73
C HIS A 107 7.82 18.71 -17.27
N GLY A 108 7.14 18.07 -16.34
CA GLY A 108 7.30 18.33 -14.91
C GLY A 108 6.62 19.63 -14.47
N PHE A 109 6.65 19.87 -13.16
CA PHE A 109 6.14 21.08 -12.54
C PHE A 109 7.05 21.50 -11.38
N TRP A 110 7.30 22.82 -11.25
CA TRP A 110 8.07 23.38 -10.14
C TRP A 110 7.48 24.73 -9.77
N ALA A 111 6.89 24.83 -8.56
CA ALA A 111 6.48 26.10 -7.97
C ALA A 111 7.72 26.89 -7.55
N MET A 112 7.86 28.09 -8.03
CA MET A 112 8.97 28.99 -7.68
C MET A 112 8.64 29.87 -6.46
N SER A 113 7.38 29.89 -6.06
CA SER A 113 6.89 30.56 -4.84
C SER A 113 5.75 29.74 -4.22
N LYS A 114 5.34 30.10 -3.01
CA LYS A 114 4.22 29.41 -2.33
C LYS A 114 2.87 29.65 -2.98
N GLU A 115 2.74 30.80 -3.63
CA GLU A 115 1.53 31.19 -4.38
C GLU A 115 1.33 30.36 -5.64
N GLU A 116 2.41 29.75 -6.16
CA GLU A 116 2.38 28.87 -7.33
C GLU A 116 2.12 27.40 -6.96
N GLU A 117 2.16 27.05 -5.65
CA GLU A 117 1.90 25.68 -5.21
C GLU A 117 0.45 25.28 -5.47
N LEU A 118 0.24 24.13 -6.11
CA LEU A 118 -1.07 23.72 -6.62
C LEU A 118 -1.87 22.93 -5.59
N PRO A 119 -3.08 23.39 -5.20
CA PRO A 119 -3.93 22.67 -4.27
C PRO A 119 -4.37 21.30 -4.80
N CYS A 120 -4.37 20.28 -3.95
CA CYS A 120 -4.78 18.93 -4.30
C CYS A 120 -6.08 18.57 -3.53
N PRO A 121 -7.27 18.83 -4.08
CA PRO A 121 -8.54 18.67 -3.37
C PRO A 121 -8.84 17.19 -3.06
N GLY A 122 -9.01 16.86 -1.77
CA GLY A 122 -9.32 15.50 -1.32
C GLY A 122 -8.11 14.67 -0.91
N ILE A 123 -6.89 15.14 -1.18
CA ILE A 123 -5.66 14.52 -0.66
C ILE A 123 -5.60 14.57 0.87
N SER A 124 -4.89 13.64 1.47
CA SER A 124 -4.59 13.71 2.89
C SER A 124 -3.15 13.30 3.19
N ALA A 125 -2.57 13.95 4.21
CA ALA A 125 -1.36 13.51 4.87
C ALA A 125 -1.71 13.16 6.32
N VAL A 126 -1.52 11.89 6.71
CA VAL A 126 -1.95 11.36 8.00
C VAL A 126 -0.73 11.03 8.85
N MET A 127 -0.61 11.70 9.99
CA MET A 127 0.51 11.55 10.92
C MET A 127 0.12 10.70 12.12
N LEU A 128 0.93 9.68 12.42
CA LEU A 128 0.77 8.84 13.61
C LEU A 128 1.08 9.63 14.90
N LYS A 129 0.11 9.74 15.79
CA LYS A 129 0.31 10.37 17.12
C LYS A 129 0.69 9.32 18.16
N SER A 130 -0.12 8.28 18.28
CA SER A 130 0.12 7.19 19.23
C SER A 130 -0.56 5.90 18.80
N MET A 131 -0.11 4.79 19.37
CA MET A 131 -0.71 3.45 19.23
C MET A 131 -0.94 2.85 20.63
N GLU A 132 -1.99 2.04 20.74
CA GLU A 132 -2.36 1.32 21.98
C GLU A 132 -2.79 -0.11 21.64
N ASP A 133 -2.33 -1.12 22.40
CA ASP A 133 -2.84 -2.49 22.29
C ASP A 133 -4.22 -2.59 22.98
N VAL A 134 -5.26 -2.76 22.19
CA VAL A 134 -6.64 -2.88 22.64
C VAL A 134 -7.20 -4.32 22.46
N THR A 135 -6.30 -5.28 22.29
CA THR A 135 -6.65 -6.68 21.98
C THR A 135 -7.64 -7.26 22.97
N GLU A 136 -7.38 -7.11 24.27
CA GLU A 136 -8.25 -7.67 25.32
C GLU A 136 -9.65 -7.05 25.28
N ARG A 137 -9.74 -5.73 25.05
CA ARG A 137 -11.02 -5.01 24.93
C ARG A 137 -11.80 -5.44 23.68
N VAL A 138 -11.11 -5.61 22.54
CA VAL A 138 -11.74 -6.01 21.27
C VAL A 138 -12.21 -7.47 21.32
N LEU A 139 -11.48 -8.34 22.02
CA LEU A 139 -11.82 -9.77 22.16
C LEU A 139 -12.66 -10.06 23.41
N GLU A 140 -13.12 -9.05 24.15
CA GLU A 140 -13.99 -9.26 25.31
C GLU A 140 -15.27 -10.00 24.89
N GLY A 141 -15.59 -11.10 25.57
CA GLY A 141 -16.71 -11.98 25.25
C GLY A 141 -16.40 -13.10 24.25
N VAL A 142 -15.23 -13.10 23.59
CA VAL A 142 -14.81 -14.19 22.71
C VAL A 142 -14.20 -15.31 23.54
N THR A 143 -14.71 -16.54 23.39
CA THR A 143 -14.20 -17.76 24.03
C THR A 143 -13.73 -18.78 23.00
N LYS A 144 -13.21 -19.91 23.43
CA LYS A 144 -12.81 -21.02 22.53
C LYS A 144 -13.99 -21.70 21.86
N GLU A 145 -15.17 -21.58 22.44
CA GLU A 145 -16.42 -22.15 21.96
C GLU A 145 -17.17 -21.20 21.00
N THR A 146 -16.77 -19.93 20.92
CA THR A 146 -17.39 -18.95 20.06
C THR A 146 -17.16 -19.31 18.59
N SER A 147 -18.22 -19.39 17.80
CA SER A 147 -18.14 -19.61 16.36
C SER A 147 -17.48 -18.44 15.63
N ASN A 148 -17.03 -18.66 14.40
CA ASN A 148 -16.40 -17.58 13.61
C ASN A 148 -17.35 -16.43 13.34
N ASP A 149 -18.63 -16.69 13.09
CA ASP A 149 -19.64 -15.66 12.82
C ASP A 149 -19.94 -14.84 14.09
N GLU A 150 -20.18 -15.50 15.21
CA GLU A 150 -20.36 -14.83 16.52
C GLU A 150 -19.13 -14.02 16.91
N ARG A 151 -17.91 -14.55 16.66
CA ARG A 151 -16.67 -13.82 16.90
C ARG A 151 -16.61 -12.54 16.05
N ALA A 152 -16.99 -12.62 14.80
CA ALA A 152 -16.98 -11.46 13.90
C ALA A 152 -17.95 -10.37 14.38
N GLU A 153 -19.15 -10.77 14.85
CA GLU A 153 -20.15 -9.85 15.41
C GLU A 153 -19.64 -9.19 16.69
N ILE A 154 -19.15 -9.97 17.67
CA ILE A 154 -18.61 -9.47 18.94
C ILE A 154 -17.46 -8.49 18.68
N VAL A 155 -16.51 -8.85 17.81
CA VAL A 155 -15.36 -8.02 17.47
C VAL A 155 -15.81 -6.71 16.82
N THR A 156 -16.76 -6.76 15.91
CA THR A 156 -17.30 -5.56 15.22
C THR A 156 -17.95 -4.60 16.21
N GLU A 157 -18.80 -5.11 17.10
CA GLU A 157 -19.47 -4.32 18.12
C GLU A 157 -18.47 -3.69 19.11
N ASN A 158 -17.50 -4.49 19.60
CA ASN A 158 -16.48 -3.99 20.52
C ASN A 158 -15.60 -2.92 19.86
N ILE A 159 -15.16 -3.11 18.60
CA ILE A 159 -14.39 -2.10 17.85
C ILE A 159 -15.19 -0.80 17.75
N LYS A 160 -16.47 -0.86 17.38
CA LYS A 160 -17.33 0.31 17.28
C LYS A 160 -17.39 1.08 18.60
N LYS A 161 -17.68 0.40 19.69
CA LYS A 161 -17.78 0.98 21.03
C LYS A 161 -16.47 1.63 21.48
N ILE A 162 -15.34 0.92 21.34
CA ILE A 162 -14.02 1.42 21.73
C ILE A 162 -13.66 2.66 20.91
N LYS A 163 -13.96 2.65 19.61
CA LYS A 163 -13.70 3.77 18.72
C LYS A 163 -14.52 5.01 19.09
N GLU A 164 -15.82 4.86 19.34
CA GLU A 164 -16.71 5.94 19.77
C GLU A 164 -16.24 6.56 21.09
N GLU A 165 -15.83 5.74 22.07
CA GLU A 165 -15.26 6.23 23.34
C GLU A 165 -13.98 7.05 23.12
N ALA A 166 -13.09 6.59 22.25
CA ALA A 166 -11.82 7.25 21.99
C ALA A 166 -12.00 8.56 21.19
N GLU A 167 -12.89 8.60 20.19
CA GLU A 167 -13.19 9.78 19.39
C GLU A 167 -13.88 10.87 20.22
N ASN A 168 -14.72 10.52 21.20
CA ASN A 168 -15.33 11.49 22.12
C ASN A 168 -14.33 12.16 23.09
N ASN A 169 -13.15 11.56 23.28
CA ASN A 169 -12.12 12.02 24.20
C ASN A 169 -10.87 12.57 23.49
N SER A 170 -10.89 12.71 22.17
CA SER A 170 -9.73 13.13 21.39
C SER A 170 -10.14 13.88 20.12
N ASP A 171 -9.36 14.90 19.75
CA ASP A 171 -9.49 15.59 18.45
C ASP A 171 -8.83 14.81 17.29
N TYR A 172 -8.23 13.65 17.56
CA TYR A 172 -7.57 12.83 16.57
C TYR A 172 -8.53 11.83 15.88
N GLN A 173 -8.24 11.50 14.65
CA GLN A 173 -8.90 10.40 13.98
C GLN A 173 -8.47 9.08 14.62
N VAL A 174 -9.42 8.27 15.07
CA VAL A 174 -9.16 6.97 15.67
C VAL A 174 -9.44 5.83 14.69
N VAL A 175 -8.48 4.93 14.54
CA VAL A 175 -8.61 3.73 13.71
C VAL A 175 -8.15 2.52 14.53
N ILE A 176 -8.96 1.44 14.54
CA ILE A 176 -8.56 0.16 15.14
C ILE A 176 -8.24 -0.82 14.01
N LYS A 177 -7.01 -1.33 14.00
CA LYS A 177 -6.50 -2.27 12.99
C LYS A 177 -6.27 -3.64 13.59
N SER A 178 -6.69 -4.67 12.83
CA SER A 178 -6.39 -6.05 13.11
C SER A 178 -4.99 -6.41 12.61
N PHE A 179 -4.21 -7.08 13.45
CA PHE A 179 -2.89 -7.64 13.14
C PHE A 179 -2.88 -9.15 13.38
N TYR A 180 -1.94 -9.85 12.73
CA TYR A 180 -1.75 -11.29 12.88
C TYR A 180 -3.06 -12.08 12.71
N HIS A 181 -3.81 -11.78 11.65
CA HIS A 181 -5.10 -12.42 11.33
C HIS A 181 -6.14 -12.35 12.47
N GLY A 182 -6.22 -11.21 13.17
CA GLY A 182 -7.18 -10.99 14.24
C GLY A 182 -6.77 -11.55 15.60
N ASN A 183 -5.48 -11.86 15.79
CA ASN A 183 -4.93 -12.24 17.07
C ASN A 183 -4.50 -11.05 17.93
N LYS A 184 -4.29 -9.88 17.30
CA LYS A 184 -3.96 -8.61 17.94
C LYS A 184 -4.75 -7.49 17.32
N TYR A 185 -5.05 -6.45 18.12
CA TYR A 185 -5.74 -5.25 17.69
C TYR A 185 -5.05 -4.03 18.28
N TYR A 186 -4.68 -3.08 17.42
CA TYR A 186 -4.08 -1.83 17.85
C TYR A 186 -5.00 -0.68 17.48
N MET A 187 -5.24 0.19 18.48
CA MET A 187 -5.88 1.48 18.30
C MET A 187 -4.83 2.52 17.95
N ILE A 188 -5.07 3.28 16.90
CA ILE A 188 -4.14 4.22 16.30
C ILE A 188 -4.80 5.59 16.30
N TYR A 189 -4.14 6.57 16.88
CA TYR A 189 -4.54 7.97 16.88
C TYR A 189 -3.76 8.70 15.80
N ASN A 190 -4.47 9.40 14.93
CA ASN A 190 -3.91 10.06 13.76
C ASN A 190 -4.31 11.53 13.72
N GLU A 191 -3.37 12.38 13.37
CA GLU A 191 -3.65 13.75 12.92
C GLU A 191 -3.75 13.77 11.41
N VAL A 192 -4.84 14.35 10.86
CA VAL A 192 -5.15 14.31 9.42
C VAL A 192 -5.08 15.71 8.85
N PHE A 193 -4.11 15.96 7.98
CA PHE A 193 -3.95 17.20 7.23
C PHE A 193 -4.61 17.05 5.87
N LYS A 194 -5.46 18.02 5.47
CA LYS A 194 -6.24 17.98 4.23
C LYS A 194 -5.87 19.09 3.24
N ASP A 195 -5.14 20.11 3.65
CA ASP A 195 -4.54 21.10 2.73
C ASP A 195 -3.11 20.68 2.44
N VAL A 196 -2.96 19.92 1.36
CA VAL A 196 -1.66 19.48 0.85
C VAL A 196 -1.56 19.95 -0.59
N ARG A 197 -0.44 20.60 -0.94
CA ARG A 197 -0.26 21.25 -2.25
C ARG A 197 0.95 20.67 -2.96
N LEU A 198 0.84 20.47 -4.28
CA LEU A 198 1.93 20.04 -5.13
C LEU A 198 2.92 21.22 -5.29
N VAL A 199 4.18 20.98 -4.90
CA VAL A 199 5.30 21.90 -4.98
C VAL A 199 6.15 21.61 -6.21
N GLY A 200 6.37 20.33 -6.51
CA GLY A 200 7.17 19.96 -7.65
C GLY A 200 7.15 18.48 -7.97
N ALA A 201 7.34 18.18 -9.24
CA ALA A 201 7.54 16.85 -9.75
C ALA A 201 8.42 16.90 -11.00
N PRO A 202 9.35 15.95 -11.17
CA PRO A 202 10.14 15.88 -12.39
C PRO A 202 9.25 15.43 -13.56
N PRO A 203 9.69 15.66 -14.81
CA PRO A 203 9.08 15.06 -15.99
C PRO A 203 8.98 13.52 -15.87
N SER A 204 7.96 12.90 -16.47
CA SER A 204 7.77 11.44 -16.43
C SER A 204 8.97 10.66 -16.97
N ASN A 205 9.77 11.22 -17.89
CA ASN A 205 11.01 10.59 -18.36
C ASN A 205 12.11 10.52 -17.29
N ILE A 206 11.92 11.16 -16.13
CA ILE A 206 12.75 11.03 -14.93
C ILE A 206 11.95 10.27 -13.85
N GLY A 207 10.77 10.78 -13.51
CA GLY A 207 9.92 10.25 -12.43
C GLY A 207 9.38 8.84 -12.70
N LYS A 208 9.25 8.45 -13.96
CA LYS A 208 8.85 7.11 -14.43
C LYS A 208 9.84 6.58 -15.48
N PHE A 209 11.16 6.82 -15.29
CA PHE A 209 12.19 6.33 -16.21
C PHE A 209 12.13 4.82 -16.37
N GLY A 210 12.22 4.33 -17.60
CA GLY A 210 12.07 2.92 -17.94
C GLY A 210 10.60 2.45 -18.05
N GLY A 211 9.65 3.28 -17.65
CA GLY A 211 8.21 2.99 -17.77
C GLY A 211 7.82 1.66 -17.14
N ASP A 212 6.87 0.96 -17.78
CA ASP A 212 6.42 -0.35 -17.30
C ASP A 212 7.46 -1.47 -17.57
N THR A 213 8.39 -1.27 -18.51
CA THR A 213 9.48 -2.23 -18.79
C THR A 213 10.36 -2.45 -17.57
N ASP A 214 10.78 -1.37 -16.90
CA ASP A 214 11.67 -1.43 -15.74
C ASP A 214 10.90 -1.55 -14.40
N ASN A 215 9.57 -1.45 -14.42
CA ASN A 215 8.78 -1.59 -13.21
C ASN A 215 8.89 -3.01 -12.64
N TRP A 216 9.10 -3.14 -11.32
CA TRP A 216 9.35 -4.39 -10.62
C TRP A 216 10.61 -5.15 -11.11
N VAL A 217 11.57 -4.42 -11.70
CA VAL A 217 12.84 -4.98 -12.18
C VAL A 217 14.01 -4.27 -11.47
N TRP A 218 15.07 -5.00 -11.22
CA TRP A 218 16.30 -4.49 -10.64
C TRP A 218 17.51 -4.82 -11.55
N PRO A 219 18.50 -3.92 -11.74
CA PRO A 219 18.60 -2.56 -11.19
C PRO A 219 17.62 -1.58 -11.83
N ARG A 220 17.29 -0.51 -11.09
CA ARG A 220 16.36 0.52 -11.51
C ARG A 220 16.97 1.91 -11.42
N HIS A 221 16.75 2.75 -12.44
CA HIS A 221 17.35 4.09 -12.56
C HIS A 221 16.31 5.22 -12.57
N THR A 222 15.13 4.96 -12.02
CA THR A 222 14.04 5.93 -11.96
C THR A 222 14.32 6.98 -10.88
N GLY A 223 14.17 8.27 -11.22
CA GLY A 223 14.12 9.35 -10.24
C GLY A 223 12.70 9.52 -9.69
N ASP A 224 12.22 8.51 -8.97
CA ASP A 224 10.84 8.37 -8.51
C ASP A 224 10.58 9.21 -7.27
N PHE A 225 10.44 10.55 -7.45
CA PHE A 225 10.12 11.47 -6.37
C PHE A 225 9.12 12.54 -6.81
N SER A 226 8.35 13.05 -5.85
CA SER A 226 7.53 14.25 -5.96
C SER A 226 7.53 15.01 -4.64
N ILE A 227 7.24 16.31 -4.70
CA ILE A 227 7.35 17.23 -3.59
C ILE A 227 6.00 17.88 -3.35
N PHE A 228 5.55 17.84 -2.11
CA PHE A 228 4.33 18.48 -1.65
C PHE A 228 4.63 19.38 -0.45
N ARG A 229 3.64 20.14 0.01
CA ARG A 229 3.68 20.89 1.26
C ARG A 229 2.37 20.76 2.00
N ILE A 230 2.47 20.54 3.31
CA ILE A 230 1.32 20.54 4.22
C ILE A 230 1.06 21.99 4.67
N TYR A 231 -0.21 22.38 4.62
CA TYR A 231 -0.72 23.65 5.11
C TYR A 231 -1.71 23.42 6.25
N VAL A 232 -1.78 24.40 7.14
CA VAL A 232 -2.65 24.41 8.31
C VAL A 232 -3.31 25.78 8.48
N SER A 233 -4.38 25.88 9.26
CA SER A 233 -4.97 27.16 9.62
C SER A 233 -3.96 28.09 10.32
N PRO A 234 -4.17 29.40 10.35
CA PRO A 234 -3.25 30.34 10.97
C PRO A 234 -2.98 30.09 12.46
N ASP A 235 -3.88 29.41 13.18
CA ASP A 235 -3.71 28.97 14.57
C ASP A 235 -2.93 27.63 14.70
N GLY A 236 -2.46 27.07 13.58
CA GLY A 236 -1.61 25.88 13.52
C GLY A 236 -2.35 24.55 13.55
N LYS A 237 -3.67 24.54 13.40
CA LYS A 237 -4.49 23.31 13.38
C LYS A 237 -4.67 22.77 11.98
N ALA A 238 -4.80 21.44 11.87
CA ALA A 238 -5.21 20.81 10.64
C ALA A 238 -6.56 21.36 10.16
N ALA A 239 -6.64 21.71 8.89
CA ALA A 239 -7.81 22.35 8.27
C ALA A 239 -8.04 21.87 6.86
N ASP A 240 -9.24 22.07 6.34
CA ASP A 240 -9.53 21.97 4.92
C ASP A 240 -8.81 23.11 4.15
N TYR A 241 -8.69 22.97 2.83
CA TYR A 241 -8.06 23.99 2.00
C TYR A 241 -8.63 25.39 2.21
N SER A 242 -7.75 26.36 2.41
CA SER A 242 -8.06 27.80 2.41
C SER A 242 -6.86 28.58 1.89
N GLU A 243 -7.13 29.70 1.20
CA GLU A 243 -6.07 30.65 0.78
C GLU A 243 -5.34 31.29 1.98
N ASP A 244 -6.01 31.37 3.13
CA ASP A 244 -5.46 31.93 4.38
C ASP A 244 -4.55 30.93 5.12
N ASN A 245 -4.53 29.67 4.73
CA ASN A 245 -3.72 28.66 5.41
C ASN A 245 -2.22 28.94 5.23
N VAL A 246 -1.46 28.58 6.25
CA VAL A 246 0.00 28.77 6.32
C VAL A 246 0.73 27.45 6.29
N PRO A 247 2.01 27.42 5.86
CA PRO A 247 2.81 26.20 5.91
C PRO A 247 2.88 25.59 7.31
N TYR A 248 2.68 24.29 7.40
CA TYR A 248 2.79 23.53 8.64
C TYR A 248 4.20 23.65 9.24
N LYS A 249 4.27 23.86 10.54
CA LYS A 249 5.52 23.87 11.30
C LYS A 249 5.62 22.60 12.14
N PRO A 250 6.31 21.56 11.63
CA PRO A 250 6.43 20.29 12.34
C PRO A 250 7.32 20.39 13.58
N ASN A 251 7.03 19.57 14.60
CA ASN A 251 7.89 19.43 15.77
C ASN A 251 9.18 18.65 15.46
N TYR A 252 9.14 17.83 14.42
CA TYR A 252 10.26 17.05 13.91
C TYR A 252 10.25 17.02 12.37
N HIS A 253 11.40 17.09 11.77
CA HIS A 253 11.59 16.88 10.33
C HIS A 253 12.94 16.22 10.05
N PHE A 254 13.01 15.45 8.98
CA PHE A 254 14.27 14.80 8.60
C PHE A 254 15.25 15.78 7.97
N SER A 255 16.52 15.61 8.32
CA SER A 255 17.63 16.22 7.62
C SER A 255 18.08 15.32 6.48
N ILE A 256 18.25 15.88 5.27
CA ILE A 256 18.73 15.12 4.12
C ILE A 256 20.25 14.98 4.21
N SER A 257 20.74 13.73 4.28
CA SER A 257 22.18 13.44 4.26
C SER A 257 22.71 13.36 2.84
N LEU A 258 23.80 14.09 2.57
CA LEU A 258 24.53 14.01 1.31
C LEU A 258 25.72 13.02 1.38
N LYS A 259 25.93 12.36 2.53
CA LYS A 259 27.03 11.39 2.70
C LYS A 259 26.78 10.07 1.99
N GLY A 260 25.50 9.73 1.76
CA GLY A 260 25.08 8.41 1.28
C GLY A 260 25.24 7.33 2.36
N ALA A 261 25.18 6.08 1.94
CA ALA A 261 25.43 4.89 2.75
C ALA A 261 26.52 4.05 2.07
N ASN A 262 27.37 3.41 2.87
CA ASN A 262 28.39 2.48 2.37
C ASN A 262 27.96 1.04 2.63
N GLU A 263 28.62 0.10 1.98
CA GLU A 263 28.43 -1.33 2.27
C GLU A 263 28.76 -1.63 3.74
N GLY A 264 27.80 -2.25 4.44
CA GLY A 264 27.92 -2.56 5.87
C GLY A 264 27.36 -1.48 6.82
N ASP A 265 26.95 -0.31 6.32
CA ASP A 265 26.25 0.67 7.14
C ASP A 265 24.84 0.15 7.51
N PHE A 266 24.43 0.40 8.74
CA PHE A 266 23.05 0.12 9.16
C PHE A 266 22.08 1.05 8.45
N THR A 267 21.03 0.46 7.84
CA THR A 267 19.92 1.19 7.20
C THR A 267 18.59 0.55 7.56
N PHE A 268 17.53 1.34 7.60
CA PHE A 268 16.16 0.84 7.76
C PHE A 268 15.19 1.70 6.98
N VAL A 269 14.01 1.15 6.69
CA VAL A 269 12.89 1.85 6.07
C VAL A 269 11.80 2.04 7.10
N PHE A 270 11.30 3.26 7.23
CA PHE A 270 10.22 3.61 8.14
C PHE A 270 9.05 4.19 7.37
N GLY A 271 7.86 3.63 7.55
CA GLY A 271 6.67 4.14 6.87
C GLY A 271 5.50 3.16 6.89
N TYR A 272 4.68 3.26 5.84
CA TYR A 272 3.42 2.52 5.67
C TYR A 272 3.55 1.54 4.50
N PRO A 273 4.08 0.33 4.76
CA PRO A 273 4.31 -0.65 3.71
C PRO A 273 2.99 -1.26 3.22
N ALA A 274 3.02 -1.76 1.98
CA ALA A 274 1.96 -2.60 1.45
C ALA A 274 1.96 -3.99 2.11
N ARG A 275 1.03 -4.85 1.70
CA ARG A 275 0.93 -6.23 2.21
C ARG A 275 1.93 -7.14 1.53
N THR A 276 2.48 -8.10 2.29
CA THR A 276 3.25 -9.23 1.78
C THR A 276 2.49 -10.54 1.97
N ASN A 277 2.74 -11.51 1.08
CA ASN A 277 2.21 -12.86 1.15
C ASN A 277 3.32 -13.90 1.40
N GLU A 278 4.38 -13.52 2.05
CA GLU A 278 5.58 -14.34 2.28
C GLU A 278 5.28 -15.65 3.00
N TYR A 279 4.39 -15.63 3.98
CA TYR A 279 4.10 -16.77 4.86
C TYR A 279 2.94 -17.67 4.38
N LEU A 280 2.57 -17.59 3.12
CA LEU A 280 1.57 -18.50 2.56
C LEU A 280 2.11 -19.94 2.46
N PRO A 281 1.25 -20.97 2.69
CA PRO A 281 1.60 -22.36 2.43
C PRO A 281 1.75 -22.64 0.94
N ALA A 282 2.40 -23.76 0.60
CA ALA A 282 2.69 -24.12 -0.80
C ALA A 282 1.43 -24.18 -1.69
N VAL A 283 0.31 -24.65 -1.16
CA VAL A 283 -0.97 -24.74 -1.90
C VAL A 283 -1.45 -23.34 -2.32
N ALA A 284 -1.35 -22.35 -1.42
CA ALA A 284 -1.76 -20.98 -1.72
C ALA A 284 -0.84 -20.32 -2.76
N VAL A 285 0.49 -20.47 -2.62
CA VAL A 285 1.45 -19.94 -3.57
C VAL A 285 1.23 -20.56 -4.96
N ASN A 286 0.93 -21.88 -5.03
CA ASN A 286 0.61 -22.54 -6.28
C ASN A 286 -0.69 -21.99 -6.91
N GLN A 287 -1.75 -21.79 -6.13
CA GLN A 287 -3.01 -21.23 -6.62
C GLN A 287 -2.81 -19.82 -7.18
N GLU A 288 -2.12 -18.93 -6.44
CA GLU A 288 -1.87 -17.56 -6.90
C GLU A 288 -1.02 -17.55 -8.18
N ALA A 289 0.10 -18.29 -8.23
CA ALA A 289 1.05 -18.24 -9.33
C ALA A 289 0.55 -18.93 -10.62
N ASN A 290 -0.19 -20.03 -10.49
CA ASN A 290 -0.55 -20.87 -11.63
C ASN A 290 -2.03 -20.77 -12.06
N VAL A 291 -2.89 -20.15 -11.21
CA VAL A 291 -4.32 -20.01 -11.50
C VAL A 291 -4.74 -18.54 -11.54
N ILE A 292 -4.52 -17.80 -10.48
CA ILE A 292 -5.08 -16.45 -10.32
C ILE A 292 -4.30 -15.39 -11.10
N TYR A 293 -2.98 -15.29 -10.89
CA TYR A 293 -2.17 -14.25 -11.55
C TYR A 293 -2.15 -14.37 -13.09
N PRO A 294 -2.12 -15.58 -13.71
CA PRO A 294 -2.21 -15.69 -15.17
C PRO A 294 -3.49 -15.07 -15.75
N ILE A 295 -4.64 -15.23 -15.08
CA ILE A 295 -5.91 -14.63 -15.50
C ILE A 295 -5.82 -13.10 -15.43
N SER A 296 -5.32 -12.57 -14.32
CA SER A 296 -5.17 -11.13 -14.15
C SER A 296 -4.17 -10.52 -15.14
N VAL A 297 -3.06 -11.21 -15.42
CA VAL A 297 -2.06 -10.77 -16.42
C VAL A 297 -2.68 -10.73 -17.83
N ASP A 298 -3.41 -11.75 -18.24
CA ASP A 298 -4.04 -11.81 -19.56
C ASP A 298 -5.08 -10.69 -19.75
N LEU A 299 -6.01 -10.56 -18.79
CA LEU A 299 -7.10 -9.58 -18.88
C LEU A 299 -6.58 -8.15 -18.84
N ARG A 300 -5.66 -7.83 -17.91
CA ARG A 300 -5.06 -6.49 -17.82
C ARG A 300 -4.21 -6.15 -19.04
N GLY A 301 -3.50 -7.11 -19.60
CA GLY A 301 -2.76 -6.92 -20.86
C GLY A 301 -3.68 -6.47 -21.99
N LYS A 302 -4.83 -7.13 -22.16
CA LYS A 302 -5.84 -6.77 -23.18
C LYS A 302 -6.43 -5.36 -22.94
N ILE A 303 -6.68 -4.98 -21.69
CA ILE A 303 -7.17 -3.63 -21.35
C ILE A 303 -6.08 -2.57 -21.66
N LEU A 304 -4.83 -2.83 -21.29
CA LEU A 304 -3.71 -1.93 -21.56
C LEU A 304 -3.49 -1.72 -23.06
N ASP A 305 -3.67 -2.75 -23.90
CA ASP A 305 -3.60 -2.63 -25.36
C ASP A 305 -4.70 -1.67 -25.87
N ILE A 306 -5.92 -1.75 -25.31
CA ILE A 306 -6.99 -0.82 -25.66
C ILE A 306 -6.61 0.62 -25.22
N TYR A 307 -6.11 0.81 -24.00
CA TYR A 307 -5.69 2.14 -23.53
C TYR A 307 -4.59 2.73 -24.44
N ASN A 308 -3.55 1.96 -24.74
CA ASN A 308 -2.45 2.38 -25.60
C ASN A 308 -2.94 2.83 -26.99
N LYS A 309 -3.84 2.05 -27.61
CA LYS A 309 -4.44 2.35 -28.91
C LYS A 309 -5.08 3.74 -29.00
N TYR A 310 -5.70 4.20 -27.92
CA TYR A 310 -6.35 5.51 -27.88
C TYR A 310 -5.40 6.61 -27.40
N GLN A 311 -4.55 6.35 -26.43
CA GLN A 311 -3.58 7.30 -25.91
C GLN A 311 -2.54 7.75 -26.95
N GLU A 312 -2.15 6.86 -27.85
CA GLU A 312 -1.22 7.18 -28.97
C GLU A 312 -1.81 8.15 -29.98
N LYS A 313 -3.14 8.24 -30.09
CA LYS A 313 -3.83 9.04 -31.11
C LYS A 313 -4.20 10.43 -30.63
N ASP A 314 -4.40 10.60 -29.33
CA ASP A 314 -4.93 11.84 -28.77
C ASP A 314 -4.18 12.22 -27.46
N PRO A 315 -3.43 13.33 -27.46
CA PRO A 315 -2.75 13.83 -26.27
C PRO A 315 -3.68 14.08 -25.08
N LYS A 316 -4.94 14.48 -25.34
CA LYS A 316 -5.93 14.68 -24.28
C LYS A 316 -6.28 13.34 -23.61
N VAL A 317 -6.57 12.31 -24.42
CA VAL A 317 -6.85 10.95 -23.92
C VAL A 317 -5.65 10.37 -23.20
N ARG A 318 -4.42 10.65 -23.68
CA ARG A 318 -3.19 10.25 -22.99
C ARG A 318 -3.12 10.82 -21.58
N ILE A 319 -3.44 12.10 -21.39
CA ILE A 319 -3.49 12.71 -20.05
C ILE A 319 -4.62 12.11 -19.23
N GLN A 320 -5.83 11.99 -19.75
CA GLN A 320 -7.00 11.45 -19.04
C GLN A 320 -6.79 10.02 -18.52
N TYR A 321 -6.04 9.19 -19.26
CA TYR A 321 -5.83 7.78 -18.92
C TYR A 321 -4.46 7.49 -18.32
N ALA A 322 -3.61 8.47 -18.10
CA ALA A 322 -2.24 8.27 -17.61
C ALA A 322 -2.21 7.53 -16.26
N SER A 323 -3.02 7.95 -15.30
CA SER A 323 -3.09 7.33 -13.97
C SER A 323 -3.76 5.97 -13.99
N LYS A 324 -4.87 5.82 -14.73
CA LYS A 324 -5.55 4.53 -14.92
C LYS A 324 -4.62 3.50 -15.54
N HIS A 325 -3.89 3.90 -16.61
CA HIS A 325 -2.88 3.06 -17.23
C HIS A 325 -1.76 2.67 -16.26
N ALA A 326 -1.24 3.65 -15.50
CA ALA A 326 -0.18 3.39 -14.53
C ALA A 326 -0.62 2.42 -13.41
N GLY A 327 -1.82 2.59 -12.86
CA GLY A 327 -2.38 1.72 -11.83
C GLY A 327 -2.60 0.29 -12.33
N LEU A 328 -3.20 0.13 -13.51
CA LEU A 328 -3.44 -1.18 -14.13
C LEU A 328 -2.14 -1.88 -14.48
N GLY A 329 -1.21 -1.15 -15.12
CA GLY A 329 0.11 -1.64 -15.55
C GLY A 329 1.00 -2.04 -14.38
N ASN A 330 0.89 -1.33 -13.24
CA ASN A 330 1.65 -1.68 -12.03
C ASN A 330 1.32 -3.09 -11.52
N GLY A 331 0.03 -3.44 -11.41
CA GLY A 331 -0.40 -4.78 -11.02
C GLY A 331 -0.05 -5.84 -12.06
N TRP A 332 -0.29 -5.53 -13.33
CA TRP A 332 0.03 -6.40 -14.47
C TRP A 332 1.51 -6.81 -14.46
N LYS A 333 2.42 -5.84 -14.40
CA LYS A 333 3.87 -6.09 -14.40
C LYS A 333 4.34 -6.82 -13.15
N LYS A 334 3.78 -6.48 -11.97
CA LYS A 334 4.07 -7.16 -10.71
C LYS A 334 3.77 -8.66 -10.81
N TRP A 335 2.58 -9.03 -11.25
CA TRP A 335 2.18 -10.43 -11.31
C TRP A 335 2.97 -11.24 -12.34
N MET A 336 3.33 -10.64 -13.47
CA MET A 336 4.28 -11.26 -14.42
C MET A 336 5.61 -11.59 -13.72
N GLY A 337 6.19 -10.63 -13.02
CA GLY A 337 7.45 -10.80 -12.28
C GLY A 337 7.34 -11.82 -11.14
N VAL A 338 6.19 -11.86 -10.43
CA VAL A 338 5.94 -12.86 -9.37
C VAL A 338 5.87 -14.27 -9.95
N ILE A 339 5.13 -14.48 -11.04
CA ILE A 339 5.03 -15.77 -11.71
C ILE A 339 6.43 -16.23 -12.16
N GLU A 340 7.18 -15.35 -12.83
CA GLU A 340 8.53 -15.63 -13.29
C GLU A 340 9.48 -15.95 -12.12
N GLY A 341 9.47 -15.15 -11.06
CA GLY A 341 10.30 -15.34 -9.88
C GLY A 341 10.01 -16.66 -9.16
N ILE A 342 8.74 -16.98 -8.94
CA ILE A 342 8.32 -18.25 -8.31
C ILE A 342 8.81 -19.44 -9.13
N ASN A 343 8.70 -19.39 -10.45
CA ASN A 343 9.14 -20.47 -11.33
C ASN A 343 10.68 -20.57 -11.36
N ASN A 344 11.39 -19.47 -11.57
CA ASN A 344 12.85 -19.46 -11.69
C ASN A 344 13.55 -19.89 -10.41
N PHE A 345 13.03 -19.50 -9.26
CA PHE A 345 13.59 -19.83 -7.94
C PHE A 345 13.00 -21.10 -7.33
N LYS A 346 12.15 -21.83 -8.03
CA LYS A 346 11.46 -23.03 -7.54
C LYS A 346 10.71 -22.75 -6.22
N GLY A 347 9.98 -21.63 -6.20
CA GLY A 347 9.32 -21.13 -4.99
C GLY A 347 8.31 -22.11 -4.41
N ILE A 348 7.51 -22.78 -5.26
CA ILE A 348 6.52 -23.77 -4.82
C ILE A 348 7.20 -24.98 -4.19
N GLU A 349 8.28 -25.49 -4.77
CA GLU A 349 9.04 -26.61 -4.23
C GLU A 349 9.68 -26.26 -2.87
N LYS A 350 10.24 -25.06 -2.74
CA LYS A 350 10.77 -24.57 -1.47
C LYS A 350 9.69 -24.48 -0.39
N LYS A 351 8.51 -23.97 -0.75
CA LYS A 351 7.37 -23.92 0.18
C LYS A 351 6.86 -25.32 0.55
N LYS A 352 6.79 -26.26 -0.39
CA LYS A 352 6.46 -27.67 -0.07
C LYS A 352 7.46 -28.30 0.89
N GLN A 353 8.74 -27.99 0.73
CA GLN A 353 9.76 -28.46 1.66
C GLN A 353 9.58 -27.85 3.05
N PHE A 354 9.33 -26.54 3.12
CA PHE A 354 9.02 -25.86 4.38
C PHE A 354 7.77 -26.40 5.08
N ASP A 355 6.68 -26.62 4.33
CA ASP A 355 5.43 -27.21 4.84
C ASP A 355 5.68 -28.61 5.43
N LYS A 356 6.55 -29.40 4.77
CA LYS A 356 6.98 -30.71 5.28
C LYS A 356 7.80 -30.58 6.56
N GLU A 357 8.76 -29.69 6.62
CA GLU A 357 9.61 -29.44 7.79
C GLU A 357 8.77 -28.97 8.98
N PHE A 358 7.78 -28.10 8.73
CA PHE A 358 6.82 -27.66 9.75
C PHE A 358 6.00 -28.84 10.28
N THR A 359 5.50 -29.71 9.41
CA THR A 359 4.74 -30.92 9.81
C THR A 359 5.61 -31.87 10.61
N ASP A 360 6.85 -32.12 10.16
CA ASP A 360 7.83 -32.97 10.86
C ASP A 360 8.20 -32.38 12.25
N TRP A 361 8.28 -31.05 12.36
CA TRP A 361 8.49 -30.35 13.63
C TRP A 361 7.28 -30.51 14.56
N ALA A 362 6.06 -30.41 14.03
CA ALA A 362 4.83 -30.60 14.82
C ALA A 362 4.71 -32.03 15.40
N LEU A 363 5.07 -33.03 14.61
CA LEU A 363 5.04 -34.46 15.00
C LEU A 363 6.03 -34.79 16.12
N LYS A 364 7.09 -34.03 16.33
CA LYS A 364 8.12 -34.31 17.36
C LYS A 364 7.67 -34.04 18.82
N SER A 365 6.49 -33.40 19.02
CA SER A 365 6.03 -33.07 20.38
C SER A 365 4.52 -33.16 20.51
N ARG A 366 4.04 -33.84 21.57
CA ARG A 366 2.60 -33.89 21.89
C ARG A 366 1.98 -32.52 22.15
N GLN A 367 2.77 -31.58 22.68
CA GLN A 367 2.32 -30.19 22.89
C GLN A 367 2.01 -29.42 21.58
N ARG A 368 2.51 -29.92 20.44
CA ARG A 368 2.30 -29.38 19.12
C ARG A 368 1.22 -30.11 18.31
N GLY A 369 0.46 -30.98 18.96
CA GLY A 369 -0.55 -31.82 18.31
C GLY A 369 -1.58 -31.08 17.48
N ALA A 370 -1.92 -29.86 17.89
CA ALA A 370 -2.84 -28.99 17.16
C ALA A 370 -2.32 -28.53 15.76
N TYR A 371 -1.01 -28.59 15.54
CA TYR A 371 -0.39 -28.14 14.28
C TYR A 371 -0.16 -29.29 13.28
N VAL A 372 -0.32 -30.57 13.70
CA VAL A 372 0.01 -31.74 12.86
C VAL A 372 -0.82 -31.81 11.57
N SER A 373 -2.10 -31.44 11.64
CA SER A 373 -3.00 -31.46 10.49
C SER A 373 -3.02 -30.14 9.70
N LEU A 374 -2.40 -29.07 10.21
CA LEU A 374 -2.58 -27.70 9.72
C LEU A 374 -2.33 -27.57 8.21
N ILE A 375 -1.22 -28.08 7.69
CA ILE A 375 -0.89 -28.00 6.25
C ILE A 375 -1.92 -28.77 5.41
N LYS A 376 -2.37 -29.93 5.89
CA LYS A 376 -3.43 -30.70 5.21
C LYS A 376 -4.77 -29.96 5.23
N ASP A 377 -5.08 -29.31 6.33
CA ASP A 377 -6.33 -28.56 6.48
C ASP A 377 -6.32 -27.31 5.61
N PHE A 378 -5.18 -26.59 5.47
CA PHE A 378 -5.00 -25.57 4.46
C PHE A 378 -5.28 -26.10 3.05
N GLY A 379 -4.75 -27.29 2.69
CA GLY A 379 -4.99 -27.90 1.38
C GLY A 379 -6.48 -28.03 1.08
N LYS A 380 -7.29 -28.51 2.02
CA LYS A 380 -8.74 -28.65 1.85
C LYS A 380 -9.45 -27.30 1.72
N VAL A 381 -9.10 -26.33 2.60
CA VAL A 381 -9.71 -25.01 2.56
C VAL A 381 -9.43 -24.29 1.24
N TYR A 382 -8.20 -24.36 0.72
CA TYR A 382 -7.86 -23.77 -0.56
C TYR A 382 -8.54 -24.45 -1.75
N GLU A 383 -8.73 -25.78 -1.70
CA GLU A 383 -9.49 -26.52 -2.70
C GLU A 383 -10.98 -26.10 -2.71
N GLU A 384 -11.60 -25.99 -1.53
CA GLU A 384 -12.99 -25.54 -1.38
C GLU A 384 -13.16 -24.06 -1.75
N TYR A 385 -12.14 -23.23 -1.52
CA TYR A 385 -12.17 -21.79 -1.78
C TYR A 385 -11.91 -21.43 -3.23
N GLU A 386 -11.20 -22.27 -3.98
CA GLU A 386 -10.75 -21.96 -5.37
C GLU A 386 -11.89 -21.49 -6.30
N PRO A 387 -13.08 -22.12 -6.34
CA PRO A 387 -14.16 -21.63 -7.20
C PRO A 387 -14.62 -20.19 -6.86
N TYR A 388 -14.68 -19.87 -5.59
CA TYR A 388 -15.04 -18.52 -5.14
C TYR A 388 -13.93 -17.51 -5.45
N ARG A 389 -12.68 -17.91 -5.28
CA ARG A 389 -11.52 -17.09 -5.63
C ARG A 389 -11.47 -16.78 -7.14
N LEU A 390 -11.76 -17.77 -7.97
CA LEU A 390 -11.89 -17.61 -9.42
C LEU A 390 -13.02 -16.64 -9.78
N ALA A 391 -14.22 -16.87 -9.25
CA ALA A 391 -15.36 -16.00 -9.52
C ALA A 391 -15.10 -14.54 -9.13
N THR A 392 -14.52 -14.32 -7.95
CA THR A 392 -14.16 -12.96 -7.51
C THR A 392 -13.05 -12.35 -8.34
N THR A 393 -12.09 -13.14 -8.81
CA THR A 393 -11.02 -12.67 -9.71
C THR A 393 -11.59 -12.23 -11.04
N TYR A 394 -12.41 -13.07 -11.69
CA TYR A 394 -13.06 -12.67 -12.93
C TYR A 394 -13.95 -11.46 -12.75
N LEU A 395 -14.74 -11.37 -11.68
CA LEU A 395 -15.55 -10.17 -11.42
C LEU A 395 -14.69 -8.90 -11.32
N SER A 396 -13.59 -8.96 -10.59
CA SER A 396 -12.69 -7.81 -10.38
C SER A 396 -11.89 -7.43 -11.63
N GLU A 397 -11.48 -8.39 -12.43
CA GLU A 397 -10.68 -8.14 -13.65
C GLU A 397 -11.55 -7.97 -14.91
N THR A 398 -12.90 -8.06 -14.80
CA THR A 398 -13.83 -7.84 -15.89
C THR A 398 -14.86 -6.75 -15.58
N ALA A 399 -15.98 -7.08 -14.98
CA ALA A 399 -17.08 -6.13 -14.76
C ALA A 399 -16.67 -4.89 -13.95
N LEU A 400 -15.77 -5.05 -12.95
CA LEU A 400 -15.27 -3.93 -12.16
C LEU A 400 -14.17 -3.11 -12.86
N GLN A 401 -13.75 -3.49 -14.06
CA GLN A 401 -12.90 -2.67 -14.93
C GLN A 401 -13.70 -1.77 -15.88
N ILE A 402 -15.02 -1.95 -15.96
CA ILE A 402 -15.91 -1.07 -16.74
C ILE A 402 -16.18 0.19 -15.92
N GLU A 403 -15.64 1.32 -16.36
CA GLU A 403 -15.61 2.55 -15.58
C GLU A 403 -17.02 3.06 -15.25
N ILE A 404 -17.94 3.05 -16.21
CA ILE A 404 -19.30 3.54 -16.00
C ILE A 404 -20.09 2.69 -14.99
N LEU A 405 -19.81 1.38 -14.90
CA LEU A 405 -20.44 0.51 -13.91
C LEU A 405 -19.93 0.79 -12.49
N THR A 406 -18.61 0.95 -12.34
CA THR A 406 -18.02 1.29 -11.03
C THR A 406 -18.41 2.69 -10.58
N PHE A 407 -18.52 3.63 -11.51
CA PHE A 407 -19.03 4.96 -11.23
C PHE A 407 -20.48 4.93 -10.72
N ALA A 408 -21.33 4.08 -11.29
CA ALA A 408 -22.72 3.93 -10.86
C ALA A 408 -22.87 3.53 -9.38
N ALA A 409 -21.89 2.82 -8.82
CA ALA A 409 -21.87 2.43 -7.41
C ALA A 409 -21.83 3.64 -6.44
N ASN A 410 -21.35 4.81 -6.89
CA ASN A 410 -21.35 6.03 -6.08
C ASN A 410 -22.78 6.52 -5.74
N PHE A 411 -23.79 6.06 -6.47
CA PHE A 411 -25.18 6.41 -6.25
C PHE A 411 -25.94 5.43 -5.34
N ASN A 412 -25.32 4.33 -4.90
CA ASN A 412 -25.97 3.31 -4.07
C ASN A 412 -26.60 3.89 -2.80
N LYS A 413 -25.89 4.81 -2.11
CA LYS A 413 -26.45 5.46 -0.91
C LYS A 413 -27.67 6.32 -1.21
N LEU A 414 -27.71 6.99 -2.36
CA LEU A 414 -28.88 7.77 -2.80
C LEU A 414 -30.06 6.85 -3.10
N SER A 415 -29.84 5.65 -3.62
CA SER A 415 -30.92 4.68 -3.89
C SER A 415 -31.53 4.09 -2.60
N GLN A 416 -30.85 4.22 -1.45
CA GLN A 416 -31.30 3.72 -0.15
C GLN A 416 -32.01 4.79 0.70
N VAL A 417 -32.13 6.02 0.19
CA VAL A 417 -32.82 7.13 0.88
C VAL A 417 -34.30 6.77 1.07
N THR A 418 -34.79 6.95 2.30
CA THR A 418 -36.20 6.73 2.69
C THR A 418 -36.84 8.06 3.12
N LYS A 419 -38.11 8.00 3.49
CA LYS A 419 -38.83 9.18 4.01
C LYS A 419 -38.36 9.59 5.40
N GLU A 420 -37.69 8.70 6.11
CA GLU A 420 -37.12 8.96 7.45
C GLU A 420 -35.71 9.55 7.37
N THR A 421 -35.05 9.55 6.21
CA THR A 421 -33.68 10.09 6.04
C THR A 421 -33.71 11.62 6.21
N PRO A 422 -32.90 12.20 7.09
CA PRO A 422 -32.83 13.65 7.29
C PRO A 422 -32.48 14.40 6.00
N GLN A 423 -33.14 15.54 5.77
CA GLN A 423 -32.91 16.33 4.55
C GLN A 423 -31.43 16.76 4.40
N GLU A 424 -30.78 17.11 5.50
CA GLU A 424 -29.36 17.47 5.50
C GLU A 424 -28.45 16.35 4.99
N GLU A 425 -28.77 15.10 5.36
CA GLU A 425 -28.04 13.94 4.86
C GLU A 425 -28.28 13.71 3.37
N ILE A 426 -29.53 13.87 2.89
CA ILE A 426 -29.88 13.80 1.47
C ILE A 426 -29.12 14.86 0.68
N ASP A 427 -29.11 16.10 1.14
CA ASP A 427 -28.41 17.22 0.49
C ASP A 427 -26.91 16.97 0.39
N LYS A 428 -26.31 16.41 1.45
CA LYS A 428 -24.89 15.99 1.46
C LYS A 428 -24.61 14.87 0.46
N LEU A 429 -25.48 13.85 0.39
CA LEU A 429 -25.33 12.77 -0.59
C LEU A 429 -25.44 13.29 -2.03
N ILE A 430 -26.36 14.22 -2.30
CA ILE A 430 -26.51 14.85 -3.60
C ILE A 430 -25.28 15.70 -3.96
N ALA A 431 -24.75 16.48 -3.01
CA ALA A 431 -23.54 17.29 -3.24
C ALA A 431 -22.34 16.41 -3.57
N ASN A 432 -22.13 15.34 -2.80
CA ASN A 432 -21.07 14.36 -3.05
C ASN A 432 -21.22 13.68 -4.42
N ALA A 433 -22.43 13.28 -4.81
CA ALA A 433 -22.69 12.67 -6.10
C ALA A 433 -22.42 13.62 -7.27
N LYS A 434 -22.76 14.91 -7.12
CA LYS A 434 -22.47 15.94 -8.13
C LYS A 434 -20.96 16.15 -8.31
N GLU A 435 -20.21 16.21 -7.21
CA GLU A 435 -18.75 16.38 -7.28
C GLU A 435 -18.09 15.12 -7.88
N ALA A 436 -18.49 13.93 -7.44
CA ALA A 436 -18.02 12.67 -8.02
C ALA A 436 -18.29 12.60 -9.53
N THR A 437 -19.46 13.08 -9.97
CA THR A 437 -19.80 13.14 -11.40
C THR A 437 -18.87 14.06 -12.17
N LYS A 438 -18.59 15.24 -11.65
CA LYS A 438 -17.70 16.22 -12.28
C LYS A 438 -16.26 15.66 -12.41
N VAL A 439 -15.75 15.05 -11.34
CA VAL A 439 -14.41 14.43 -11.32
C VAL A 439 -14.35 13.27 -12.32
N PHE A 440 -15.33 12.37 -12.31
CA PHE A 440 -15.37 11.21 -13.19
C PHE A 440 -15.34 11.61 -14.68
N PHE A 441 -16.24 12.51 -15.11
CA PHE A 441 -16.34 12.91 -16.52
C PHE A 441 -15.18 13.83 -17.00
N LYS A 442 -14.33 14.32 -16.10
CA LYS A 442 -13.09 14.99 -16.48
C LYS A 442 -12.15 14.03 -17.22
N ASP A 443 -12.03 12.80 -16.72
CA ASP A 443 -11.07 11.81 -17.19
C ASP A 443 -11.74 10.55 -17.80
N TYR A 444 -13.02 10.62 -18.13
CA TYR A 444 -13.77 9.55 -18.78
C TYR A 444 -13.74 9.68 -20.31
N HIS A 445 -13.41 8.58 -21.01
CA HIS A 445 -13.47 8.51 -22.47
C HIS A 445 -14.33 7.32 -22.90
N GLN A 446 -15.59 7.60 -23.22
CA GLN A 446 -16.59 6.58 -23.55
C GLN A 446 -16.13 5.53 -24.56
N PRO A 447 -15.45 5.85 -25.70
CA PRO A 447 -15.01 4.83 -26.66
C PRO A 447 -14.04 3.79 -26.08
N ILE A 448 -13.20 4.18 -25.10
CA ILE A 448 -12.33 3.23 -24.39
C ILE A 448 -13.18 2.31 -23.51
N ASP A 449 -14.08 2.86 -22.70
CA ASP A 449 -14.89 2.08 -21.77
C ASP A 449 -15.83 1.12 -22.51
N GLU A 450 -16.39 1.50 -23.65
CA GLU A 450 -17.19 0.62 -24.52
C GLU A 450 -16.36 -0.54 -25.09
N GLU A 451 -15.14 -0.29 -25.56
CA GLU A 451 -14.26 -1.34 -26.12
C GLU A 451 -13.78 -2.28 -25.00
N VAL A 452 -13.42 -1.74 -23.85
CA VAL A 452 -13.08 -2.52 -22.65
C VAL A 452 -14.28 -3.36 -22.23
N ALA A 453 -15.47 -2.78 -22.09
CA ALA A 453 -16.68 -3.49 -21.70
C ALA A 453 -16.99 -4.66 -22.64
N ALA A 454 -16.93 -4.44 -23.94
CA ALA A 454 -17.17 -5.51 -24.92
C ALA A 454 -16.17 -6.66 -24.78
N MET A 455 -14.90 -6.36 -24.60
CA MET A 455 -13.83 -7.35 -24.47
C MET A 455 -13.95 -8.11 -23.14
N VAL A 456 -14.06 -7.40 -21.99
CA VAL A 456 -14.05 -8.07 -20.68
C VAL A 456 -15.32 -8.88 -20.42
N LEU A 457 -16.48 -8.45 -20.91
CA LEU A 457 -17.72 -9.22 -20.79
C LEU A 457 -17.68 -10.49 -21.64
N GLN A 458 -17.08 -10.44 -22.84
CA GLN A 458 -16.87 -11.63 -23.65
C GLN A 458 -15.94 -12.63 -22.94
N GLU A 459 -14.84 -12.13 -22.33
CA GLU A 459 -13.92 -12.98 -21.57
C GLU A 459 -14.60 -13.59 -20.32
N TYR A 460 -15.43 -12.82 -19.64
CA TYR A 460 -16.23 -13.32 -18.52
C TYR A 460 -17.14 -14.47 -18.94
N ILE A 461 -17.92 -14.29 -20.02
CA ILE A 461 -18.84 -15.32 -20.54
C ILE A 461 -18.12 -16.58 -20.97
N ASN A 462 -16.95 -16.42 -21.62
CA ASN A 462 -16.20 -17.56 -22.14
C ASN A 462 -15.53 -18.41 -21.04
N ASN A 463 -15.27 -17.83 -19.87
CA ASN A 463 -14.46 -18.46 -18.84
C ASN A 463 -15.24 -18.77 -17.54
N GLN A 464 -16.52 -18.45 -17.47
CA GLN A 464 -17.35 -18.84 -16.34
C GLN A 464 -18.20 -20.06 -16.65
N PRO A 465 -18.50 -20.92 -15.63
CA PRO A 465 -19.48 -21.99 -15.77
C PRO A 465 -20.83 -21.42 -16.20
N ALA A 466 -21.60 -22.24 -16.92
CA ALA A 466 -22.91 -21.84 -17.42
C ALA A 466 -24.03 -21.82 -16.35
N ASP A 467 -23.75 -22.32 -15.15
CA ASP A 467 -24.67 -22.53 -14.01
C ASP A 467 -24.24 -21.76 -12.77
#